data_48a66f2698dff75766398cab1d32b5b8
#
_entry.id   48a66f2698dff75766398cab1d32b5b8
#
_cell.length_a   1.000
_cell.length_b   1.000
_cell.length_c   1.000
_cell.angle_alpha   90.00
_cell.angle_beta   90.00
_cell.angle_gamma   90.00
#
_symmetry.space_group_name_H-M   'P 1'
#
loop_
_entity.id
_entity.type
_entity.pdbx_description
1 polymer ?
#
loop_
_entity_poly.entity_id
_entity_poly.type
_entity_poly.pdbx_seq_one_letter_code
_entity_poly.pdbx_strand_id
1 'polypeptide(L)'
;MGSDYQRFDAPDLDYALWDCPFDKTVKLRGPPVDRTRPYVVCLGAAPTFGRFCREPFPELLSRRLGMQVLNAGVAGAGPSTFLRGGWSEWLNGAKAVVVQVLAARSESNSLFECDPTRGAFGVRRSDASPMRFEEFLRRLMETSDPATVRQVVEETRQNYVRNMIRLLQGIHAPKVLLWLSKRPPRYAINDRKLHGILNAHPQLVDDVMLDQLRAHADIVVECVSSTGTPQRLWPAVERLPGTVIEDGWLANRYYPSPEMHELAAAKLAEACRSILSSTR
;
A
#
# COMPACT_ATOMS: atom_id res chain seq x y z
N MET A 1 -12.69 -2.88 -4.31
CA MET A 1 -11.49 -3.74 -4.14
C MET A 1 -11.43 -4.46 -2.79
N GLY A 2 -11.67 -3.80 -1.66
CA GLY A 2 -11.78 -4.51 -0.36
C GLY A 2 -12.90 -5.55 -0.34
N SER A 3 -14.04 -5.27 -1.00
CA SER A 3 -15.16 -6.20 -1.15
C SER A 3 -14.78 -7.47 -1.91
N ASP A 4 -13.86 -7.38 -2.89
CA ASP A 4 -13.41 -8.55 -3.63
C ASP A 4 -12.56 -9.48 -2.75
N TYR A 5 -11.72 -8.91 -1.86
CA TYR A 5 -10.97 -9.70 -0.90
C TYR A 5 -11.90 -10.46 0.05
N GLN A 6 -12.92 -9.78 0.62
CA GLN A 6 -13.89 -10.46 1.47
C GLN A 6 -14.58 -11.60 0.72
N ARG A 7 -14.93 -11.39 -0.56
CA ARG A 7 -15.59 -12.42 -1.38
C ARG A 7 -14.71 -13.64 -1.64
N PHE A 8 -13.40 -13.43 -1.90
CA PHE A 8 -12.49 -14.52 -2.26
C PHE A 8 -11.82 -15.17 -1.05
N ASP A 9 -11.61 -14.44 0.03
CA ASP A 9 -10.88 -14.90 1.21
C ASP A 9 -11.85 -15.40 2.32
N ALA A 10 -13.17 -15.15 2.21
CA ALA A 10 -14.17 -15.79 3.04
C ALA A 10 -14.35 -17.29 2.60
N PRO A 11 -14.69 -18.20 3.50
CA PRO A 11 -15.12 -17.97 4.90
C PRO A 11 -13.97 -17.86 5.90
N ASP A 12 -12.72 -17.96 5.46
CA ASP A 12 -11.57 -18.12 6.36
C ASP A 12 -11.18 -16.83 7.09
N LEU A 13 -11.48 -15.67 6.47
CA LEU A 13 -11.17 -14.34 7.03
C LEU A 13 -12.36 -13.39 6.88
N ASP A 14 -12.90 -12.94 8.02
CA ASP A 14 -13.79 -11.78 8.04
C ASP A 14 -12.98 -10.50 8.23
N TYR A 15 -13.06 -9.61 7.26
CA TYR A 15 -12.41 -8.30 7.30
C TYR A 15 -13.27 -7.22 7.95
N ALA A 16 -14.49 -7.57 8.42
CA ALA A 16 -15.44 -6.61 9.00
C ALA A 16 -15.61 -5.35 8.15
N LEU A 17 -15.81 -5.53 6.84
CA LEU A 17 -15.82 -4.44 5.88
C LEU A 17 -16.98 -3.45 6.16
N TRP A 18 -16.66 -2.17 6.05
CA TRP A 18 -17.64 -1.10 6.15
C TRP A 18 -17.44 -0.05 5.03
N ASP A 19 -18.48 0.71 4.75
CA ASP A 19 -18.45 1.72 3.70
C ASP A 19 -17.61 2.93 4.12
N CYS A 20 -16.69 3.35 3.27
CA CYS A 20 -15.99 4.62 3.45
C CYS A 20 -17.04 5.76 3.38
N PRO A 21 -17.17 6.61 4.42
CA PRO A 21 -18.28 7.56 4.51
C PRO A 21 -18.25 8.69 3.45
N PHE A 22 -17.11 8.91 2.82
CA PHE A 22 -16.94 9.96 1.80
C PHE A 22 -16.59 9.42 0.41
N ASP A 23 -16.41 8.10 0.27
CA ASP A 23 -16.20 7.44 -1.04
C ASP A 23 -16.86 6.05 -1.03
N LYS A 24 -18.09 5.99 -1.51
CA LYS A 24 -18.89 4.75 -1.56
C LYS A 24 -18.29 3.66 -2.45
N THR A 25 -17.29 3.98 -3.25
CA THR A 25 -16.57 2.98 -4.07
C THR A 25 -15.51 2.24 -3.26
N VAL A 26 -15.17 2.72 -2.06
CA VAL A 26 -14.16 2.17 -1.18
C VAL A 26 -14.80 1.45 0.00
N LYS A 27 -14.43 0.20 0.20
CA LYS A 27 -14.69 -0.56 1.43
C LYS A 27 -13.43 -0.56 2.28
N LEU A 28 -13.56 -0.10 3.51
CA LEU A 28 -12.48 -0.10 4.50
C LEU A 28 -12.56 -1.34 5.37
N ARG A 29 -11.42 -1.79 5.89
CA ARG A 29 -11.37 -2.83 6.89
C ARG A 29 -11.77 -2.27 8.26
N GLY A 30 -12.66 -2.97 8.97
CA GLY A 30 -13.13 -2.60 10.30
C GLY A 30 -12.12 -2.90 11.43
N PRO A 31 -12.49 -2.49 12.65
CA PRO A 31 -13.72 -1.79 12.99
C PRO A 31 -13.71 -0.31 12.54
N PRO A 32 -14.89 0.31 12.32
CA PRO A 32 -14.99 1.75 12.11
C PRO A 32 -14.49 2.51 13.35
N VAL A 33 -14.00 3.75 13.14
CA VAL A 33 -13.57 4.62 14.22
C VAL A 33 -14.64 5.68 14.55
N ASP A 34 -14.79 5.99 15.84
CA ASP A 34 -15.58 7.11 16.32
C ASP A 34 -14.72 8.39 16.30
N ARG A 35 -15.02 9.29 15.37
CA ARG A 35 -14.28 10.56 15.19
C ARG A 35 -14.45 11.57 16.33
N THR A 36 -15.39 11.36 17.22
CA THR A 36 -15.52 12.22 18.43
C THR A 36 -14.44 11.90 19.47
N ARG A 37 -13.75 10.79 19.32
CA ARG A 37 -12.66 10.34 20.17
C ARG A 37 -11.33 10.42 19.43
N PRO A 38 -10.18 10.57 20.14
CA PRO A 38 -8.86 10.54 19.53
C PRO A 38 -8.62 9.25 18.74
N TYR A 39 -8.05 9.37 17.54
CA TYR A 39 -7.70 8.24 16.68
C TYR A 39 -6.41 8.48 15.91
N VAL A 40 -5.81 7.40 15.44
CA VAL A 40 -4.69 7.37 14.49
C VAL A 40 -5.19 6.82 13.15
N VAL A 41 -4.61 7.24 12.04
CA VAL A 41 -4.90 6.67 10.71
C VAL A 41 -3.68 5.88 10.22
N CYS A 42 -3.90 4.66 9.75
CA CYS A 42 -2.92 3.91 8.95
C CYS A 42 -3.37 3.92 7.49
N LEU A 43 -2.76 4.79 6.70
CA LEU A 43 -3.00 4.96 5.27
C LEU A 43 -2.07 4.07 4.46
N GLY A 44 -2.61 3.34 3.48
CA GLY A 44 -1.78 2.47 2.67
C GLY A 44 -2.52 1.63 1.64
N ALA A 45 -1.82 0.64 1.09
CA ALA A 45 -2.36 -0.30 0.11
C ALA A 45 -2.77 -1.64 0.77
N ALA A 46 -2.78 -2.73 0.01
CA ALA A 46 -3.11 -4.07 0.52
C ALA A 46 -2.27 -4.53 1.73
N PRO A 47 -0.98 -4.16 1.88
CA PRO A 47 -0.24 -4.46 3.11
C PRO A 47 -0.84 -3.78 4.36
N THR A 48 -1.31 -2.54 4.26
CA THR A 48 -2.01 -1.86 5.37
C THR A 48 -3.38 -2.47 5.61
N PHE A 49 -4.13 -2.78 4.55
CA PHE A 49 -5.40 -3.52 4.67
C PHE A 49 -5.21 -4.84 5.42
N GLY A 50 -4.08 -5.52 5.24
CA GLY A 50 -3.75 -6.78 5.89
C GLY A 50 -4.45 -7.98 5.26
N ARG A 51 -4.38 -8.09 3.91
CA ARG A 51 -4.91 -9.28 3.22
C ARG A 51 -4.22 -10.55 3.71
N PHE A 52 -4.98 -11.60 3.96
CA PHE A 52 -4.57 -12.88 4.55
C PHE A 52 -4.08 -12.81 6.01
N CYS A 53 -4.24 -11.67 6.68
CA CYS A 53 -3.89 -11.52 8.09
C CYS A 53 -5.16 -11.29 8.93
N ARG A 54 -5.36 -12.08 9.99
CA ARG A 54 -6.51 -11.90 10.91
C ARG A 54 -6.38 -10.60 11.69
N GLU A 55 -5.18 -10.31 12.17
CA GLU A 55 -4.85 -9.13 12.98
C GLU A 55 -3.76 -8.32 12.29
N PRO A 56 -4.10 -7.40 11.36
CA PRO A 56 -3.11 -6.60 10.66
C PRO A 56 -2.49 -5.54 11.58
N PHE A 57 -1.35 -4.96 11.17
CA PHE A 57 -0.62 -4.01 12.00
C PHE A 57 -1.46 -2.80 12.47
N PRO A 58 -2.48 -2.27 11.75
CA PRO A 58 -3.31 -1.20 12.29
C PRO A 58 -4.11 -1.64 13.52
N GLU A 59 -4.63 -2.86 13.54
CA GLU A 59 -5.35 -3.41 14.68
C GLU A 59 -4.41 -3.69 15.87
N LEU A 60 -3.26 -4.31 15.60
CA LEU A 60 -2.21 -4.53 16.59
C LEU A 60 -1.71 -3.20 17.18
N LEU A 61 -1.56 -2.17 16.35
CA LEU A 61 -1.16 -0.82 16.77
C LEU A 61 -2.23 -0.19 17.68
N SER A 62 -3.51 -0.34 17.35
CA SER A 62 -4.62 0.14 18.18
C SER A 62 -4.53 -0.39 19.60
N ARG A 63 -4.33 -1.71 19.75
CA ARG A 63 -4.17 -2.35 21.06
C ARG A 63 -2.92 -1.86 21.81
N ARG A 64 -1.79 -1.68 21.10
CA ARG A 64 -0.52 -1.21 21.70
C ARG A 64 -0.55 0.24 22.15
N LEU A 65 -1.36 1.07 21.49
CA LEU A 65 -1.53 2.49 21.81
C LEU A 65 -2.68 2.74 22.81
N GLY A 66 -3.61 1.80 22.99
CA GLY A 66 -4.86 2.03 23.71
C GLY A 66 -5.74 3.11 23.05
N MET A 67 -5.63 3.27 21.73
CA MET A 67 -6.30 4.30 20.94
C MET A 67 -6.86 3.70 19.66
N GLN A 68 -8.00 4.20 19.17
CA GLN A 68 -8.57 3.76 17.92
C GLN A 68 -7.59 4.00 16.75
N VAL A 69 -7.53 3.04 15.82
CA VAL A 69 -6.74 3.17 14.59
C VAL A 69 -7.64 2.87 13.40
N LEU A 70 -7.81 3.86 12.52
CA LEU A 70 -8.47 3.67 11.23
C LEU A 70 -7.56 2.90 10.30
N ASN A 71 -7.99 1.73 9.84
CA ASN A 71 -7.33 1.02 8.75
C ASN A 71 -7.80 1.62 7.41
N ALA A 72 -7.05 2.56 6.88
CA ALA A 72 -7.26 3.18 5.57
C ALA A 72 -6.44 2.47 4.47
N GLY A 73 -6.32 1.16 4.56
CA GLY A 73 -5.71 0.31 3.54
C GLY A 73 -6.66 0.10 2.36
N VAL A 74 -6.28 0.57 1.17
CA VAL A 74 -7.04 0.41 -0.08
C VAL A 74 -6.22 -0.41 -1.08
N ALA A 75 -6.75 -1.56 -1.48
CA ALA A 75 -6.04 -2.49 -2.36
C ALA A 75 -5.59 -1.83 -3.66
N GLY A 76 -4.29 -1.89 -3.95
CA GLY A 76 -3.69 -1.33 -5.15
C GLY A 76 -3.56 0.20 -5.14
N ALA A 77 -3.88 0.88 -4.03
CA ALA A 77 -3.77 2.32 -3.93
C ALA A 77 -2.37 2.84 -4.26
N GLY A 78 -2.34 3.96 -4.94
CA GLY A 78 -1.22 4.87 -5.07
C GLY A 78 -1.52 6.20 -4.36
N PRO A 79 -0.56 7.15 -4.33
CA PRO A 79 -0.77 8.45 -3.70
C PRO A 79 -1.98 9.20 -4.28
N SER A 80 -2.23 9.08 -5.57
CA SER A 80 -3.39 9.71 -6.24
C SER A 80 -4.74 9.24 -5.70
N THR A 81 -4.83 8.05 -5.11
CA THR A 81 -6.04 7.56 -4.44
C THR A 81 -6.42 8.44 -3.25
N PHE A 82 -5.43 8.87 -2.48
CA PHE A 82 -5.62 9.62 -1.22
C PHE A 82 -5.58 11.15 -1.40
N LEU A 83 -5.20 11.63 -2.58
CA LEU A 83 -5.30 13.05 -2.94
C LEU A 83 -6.72 13.47 -3.35
N ARG A 84 -7.68 12.52 -3.36
CA ARG A 84 -9.07 12.71 -3.78
C ARG A 84 -10.04 12.68 -2.61
N GLY A 85 -11.22 13.28 -2.84
CA GLY A 85 -12.37 13.14 -1.94
C GLY A 85 -12.14 13.63 -0.52
N GLY A 86 -12.82 13.01 0.45
CA GLY A 86 -12.81 13.40 1.86
C GLY A 86 -11.64 12.91 2.70
N TRP A 87 -10.58 12.31 2.10
CA TRP A 87 -9.45 11.81 2.87
C TRP A 87 -8.77 12.88 3.72
N SER A 88 -8.62 14.11 3.18
CA SER A 88 -7.97 15.22 3.89
C SER A 88 -8.58 15.50 5.26
N GLU A 89 -9.91 15.49 5.37
CA GLU A 89 -10.60 15.72 6.64
C GLU A 89 -10.32 14.64 7.68
N TRP A 90 -10.28 13.38 7.25
CA TRP A 90 -9.98 12.24 8.12
C TRP A 90 -8.52 12.18 8.54
N LEU A 91 -7.62 12.51 7.63
CA LEU A 91 -6.17 12.54 7.90
C LEU A 91 -5.82 13.68 8.85
N ASN A 92 -6.41 14.87 8.64
CA ASN A 92 -6.10 16.05 9.45
C ASN A 92 -6.86 16.12 10.78
N GLY A 93 -7.91 15.31 10.95
CA GLY A 93 -8.58 15.10 12.24
C GLY A 93 -7.91 14.07 13.14
N ALA A 94 -6.92 13.34 12.64
CA ALA A 94 -6.20 12.31 13.39
C ALA A 94 -5.15 12.91 14.34
N LYS A 95 -4.82 12.20 15.41
CA LYS A 95 -3.71 12.55 16.32
C LYS A 95 -2.34 12.25 15.72
N ALA A 96 -2.27 11.25 14.82
CA ALA A 96 -1.10 10.93 14.01
C ALA A 96 -1.54 10.13 12.78
N VAL A 97 -0.73 10.15 11.72
CA VAL A 97 -0.95 9.39 10.50
C VAL A 97 0.27 8.54 10.19
N VAL A 98 0.06 7.24 10.09
CA VAL A 98 1.06 6.32 9.52
C VAL A 98 0.80 6.23 8.02
N VAL A 99 1.76 6.63 7.20
CA VAL A 99 1.68 6.57 5.74
C VAL A 99 2.59 5.47 5.24
N GLN A 100 2.00 4.38 4.76
CA GLN A 100 2.78 3.33 4.10
C GLN A 100 3.38 3.86 2.79
N VAL A 101 4.65 3.58 2.52
CA VAL A 101 5.26 3.80 1.21
C VAL A 101 4.52 2.95 0.17
N LEU A 102 3.81 3.63 -0.72
CA LEU A 102 2.96 3.02 -1.74
C LEU A 102 3.78 2.58 -2.96
N ALA A 103 3.20 1.79 -3.84
CA ALA A 103 3.85 1.38 -5.08
C ALA A 103 3.69 2.45 -6.17
N ALA A 104 4.78 2.77 -6.88
CA ALA A 104 4.74 3.75 -7.97
C ALA A 104 3.97 3.23 -9.21
N ARG A 105 3.82 1.92 -9.37
CA ARG A 105 3.02 1.31 -10.46
C ARG A 105 1.54 1.72 -10.47
N SER A 106 1.07 2.38 -9.43
CA SER A 106 -0.31 2.89 -9.33
C SER A 106 -0.41 4.37 -9.69
N GLU A 107 0.55 4.88 -10.44
CA GLU A 107 0.59 6.25 -10.96
C GLU A 107 0.55 6.29 -12.49
N SER A 108 0.02 7.40 -13.01
CA SER A 108 -0.07 7.65 -14.45
C SER A 108 1.27 8.09 -15.05
N ASN A 109 1.40 7.93 -16.36
CA ASN A 109 2.48 8.48 -17.17
C ASN A 109 1.94 8.94 -18.53
N SER A 110 2.83 9.36 -19.45
CA SER A 110 2.46 9.85 -20.77
C SER A 110 1.71 8.82 -21.65
N LEU A 111 1.91 7.52 -21.42
CA LEU A 111 1.30 6.45 -22.21
C LEU A 111 0.20 5.66 -21.48
N PHE A 112 0.11 5.79 -20.15
CA PHE A 112 -0.85 5.06 -19.32
C PHE A 112 -1.53 5.99 -18.32
N GLU A 113 -2.84 5.94 -18.27
CA GLU A 113 -3.65 6.66 -17.29
C GLU A 113 -4.18 5.71 -16.24
N CYS A 114 -3.66 5.84 -15.02
CA CYS A 114 -4.08 5.05 -13.88
C CYS A 114 -5.43 5.55 -13.34
N ASP A 115 -6.34 4.63 -13.05
CA ASP A 115 -7.58 4.95 -12.35
C ASP A 115 -7.32 4.94 -10.83
N PRO A 116 -7.32 6.08 -10.16
CA PRO A 116 -7.02 6.17 -8.73
C PRO A 116 -8.08 5.50 -7.84
N THR A 117 -9.23 5.09 -8.40
CA THR A 117 -10.27 4.32 -7.69
C THR A 117 -10.04 2.82 -7.81
N ARG A 118 -9.25 2.38 -8.79
CA ARG A 118 -9.06 0.96 -9.12
C ARG A 118 -7.62 0.48 -8.90
N GLY A 119 -6.79 1.29 -8.27
CA GLY A 119 -5.41 0.98 -7.95
C GLY A 119 -4.53 0.91 -9.20
N ALA A 120 -3.77 -0.19 -9.39
CA ALA A 120 -2.89 -0.35 -10.55
C ALA A 120 -3.63 -0.69 -11.87
N PHE A 121 -4.95 -0.48 -11.94
CA PHE A 121 -5.73 -0.51 -13.17
C PHE A 121 -5.79 0.87 -13.81
N GLY A 122 -5.88 0.89 -15.12
CA GLY A 122 -6.01 2.11 -15.88
C GLY A 122 -6.29 1.81 -17.35
N VAL A 123 -6.01 2.78 -18.20
CA VAL A 123 -6.16 2.66 -19.65
C VAL A 123 -4.88 3.06 -20.36
N ARG A 124 -4.56 2.37 -21.44
CA ARG A 124 -3.53 2.83 -22.38
C ARG A 124 -4.06 4.05 -23.14
N ARG A 125 -3.30 5.17 -23.13
CA ARG A 125 -3.79 6.44 -23.70
C ARG A 125 -4.02 6.42 -25.21
N SER A 126 -3.30 5.56 -25.94
CA SER A 126 -3.38 5.51 -27.40
C SER A 126 -4.72 5.00 -27.94
N ASP A 127 -5.41 4.13 -27.18
CA ASP A 127 -6.64 3.46 -27.63
C ASP A 127 -7.67 3.24 -26.52
N ALA A 128 -7.45 3.83 -25.36
CA ALA A 128 -8.28 3.71 -24.17
C ALA A 128 -8.52 2.25 -23.70
N SER A 129 -7.68 1.29 -24.11
CA SER A 129 -7.83 -0.10 -23.69
C SER A 129 -7.56 -0.28 -22.21
N PRO A 130 -8.52 -0.87 -21.44
CA PRO A 130 -8.36 -1.06 -20.00
C PRO A 130 -7.40 -2.21 -19.73
N MET A 131 -6.45 -1.99 -18.80
CA MET A 131 -5.49 -3.02 -18.41
C MET A 131 -4.86 -2.72 -17.04
N ARG A 132 -4.13 -3.70 -16.51
CA ARG A 132 -3.23 -3.48 -15.36
C ARG A 132 -1.94 -2.82 -15.80
N PHE A 133 -1.30 -2.06 -14.92
CA PHE A 133 0.01 -1.45 -15.19
C PHE A 133 1.08 -2.49 -15.57
N GLU A 134 1.08 -3.67 -14.94
CA GLU A 134 2.00 -4.76 -15.28
C GLU A 134 1.82 -5.26 -16.71
N GLU A 135 0.57 -5.35 -17.17
CA GLU A 135 0.25 -5.75 -18.55
C GLU A 135 0.65 -4.65 -19.54
N PHE A 136 0.38 -3.39 -19.20
CA PHE A 136 0.84 -2.24 -19.99
C PHE A 136 2.37 -2.25 -20.14
N LEU A 137 3.10 -2.41 -19.04
CA LEU A 137 4.57 -2.39 -19.07
C LEU A 137 5.13 -3.59 -19.84
N ARG A 138 4.52 -4.77 -19.70
CA ARG A 138 4.91 -5.96 -20.49
C ARG A 138 4.77 -5.70 -22.00
N ARG A 139 3.63 -5.18 -22.43
CA ARG A 139 3.39 -4.85 -23.85
C ARG A 139 4.35 -3.76 -24.34
N LEU A 140 4.62 -2.76 -23.52
CA LEU A 140 5.59 -1.70 -23.86
C LEU A 140 6.99 -2.31 -24.09
N MET A 141 7.43 -3.24 -23.25
CA MET A 141 8.71 -3.95 -23.40
C MET A 141 8.78 -4.82 -24.68
N GLU A 142 7.64 -5.35 -25.13
CA GLU A 142 7.56 -6.17 -26.33
C GLU A 142 7.54 -5.34 -27.61
N THR A 143 7.07 -4.09 -27.56
CA THR A 143 6.78 -3.26 -28.74
C THR A 143 7.65 -2.02 -28.89
N SER A 144 8.47 -1.70 -27.88
CA SER A 144 9.29 -0.49 -27.85
C SER A 144 10.75 -0.80 -27.55
N ASP A 145 11.62 0.12 -27.90
CA ASP A 145 13.03 0.03 -27.57
C ASP A 145 13.28 0.23 -26.06
N PRO A 146 14.41 -0.28 -25.53
CA PRO A 146 14.71 -0.19 -24.09
C PRO A 146 14.84 1.26 -23.56
N ALA A 147 15.18 2.23 -24.40
CA ALA A 147 15.29 3.63 -23.96
C ALA A 147 13.90 4.21 -23.70
N THR A 148 12.94 3.94 -24.57
CA THR A 148 11.52 4.30 -24.38
C THR A 148 10.96 3.67 -23.11
N VAL A 149 11.22 2.39 -22.85
CA VAL A 149 10.77 1.71 -21.63
C VAL A 149 11.34 2.40 -20.39
N ARG A 150 12.65 2.67 -20.36
CA ARG A 150 13.29 3.39 -19.24
C ARG A 150 12.70 4.77 -19.02
N GLN A 151 12.45 5.54 -20.08
CA GLN A 151 11.84 6.86 -19.99
C GLN A 151 10.46 6.84 -19.36
N VAL A 152 9.59 5.90 -19.76
CA VAL A 152 8.24 5.75 -19.23
C VAL A 152 8.26 5.30 -17.77
N VAL A 153 9.16 4.39 -17.41
CA VAL A 153 9.36 3.95 -16.02
C VAL A 153 9.81 5.13 -15.16
N GLU A 154 10.79 5.90 -15.62
CA GLU A 154 11.29 7.06 -14.88
C GLU A 154 10.24 8.16 -14.73
N GLU A 155 9.47 8.45 -15.76
CA GLU A 155 8.33 9.37 -15.67
C GLU A 155 7.31 8.91 -14.62
N THR A 156 6.98 7.61 -14.59
CA THR A 156 6.08 7.03 -13.58
C THR A 156 6.60 7.25 -12.16
N ARG A 157 7.91 7.03 -11.96
CA ARG A 157 8.60 7.24 -10.67
C ARG A 157 8.57 8.70 -10.24
N GLN A 158 8.84 9.63 -11.17
CA GLN A 158 8.80 11.07 -10.88
C GLN A 158 7.40 11.54 -10.52
N ASN A 159 6.37 11.05 -11.23
CA ASN A 159 4.97 11.34 -10.92
C ASN A 159 4.58 10.81 -9.54
N TYR A 160 5.04 9.60 -9.19
CA TYR A 160 4.84 9.03 -7.86
C TYR A 160 5.47 9.91 -6.77
N VAL A 161 6.74 10.28 -6.89
CA VAL A 161 7.42 11.12 -5.88
C VAL A 161 6.68 12.44 -5.70
N ARG A 162 6.31 13.10 -6.80
CA ARG A 162 5.54 14.36 -6.77
C ARG A 162 4.21 14.19 -6.02
N ASN A 163 3.47 13.13 -6.30
CA ASN A 163 2.17 12.90 -5.68
C ASN A 163 2.30 12.41 -4.23
N MET A 164 3.32 11.63 -3.88
CA MET A 164 3.62 11.29 -2.47
C MET A 164 3.96 12.53 -1.66
N ILE A 165 4.82 13.42 -2.18
CA ILE A 165 5.16 14.68 -1.51
C ILE A 165 3.90 15.53 -1.31
N ARG A 166 3.06 15.68 -2.34
CA ARG A 166 1.78 16.40 -2.21
C ARG A 166 0.87 15.79 -1.14
N LEU A 167 0.80 14.46 -1.08
CA LEU A 167 0.02 13.76 -0.06
C LEU A 167 0.57 14.05 1.34
N LEU A 168 1.88 13.88 1.53
CA LEU A 168 2.55 14.13 2.82
C LEU A 168 2.42 15.59 3.28
N GLN A 169 2.55 16.55 2.36
CA GLN A 169 2.36 17.98 2.64
C GLN A 169 0.90 18.34 2.98
N GLY A 170 -0.07 17.64 2.40
CA GLY A 170 -1.50 17.81 2.70
C GLY A 170 -1.93 17.21 4.06
N ILE A 171 -1.08 16.43 4.72
CA ILE A 171 -1.30 15.90 6.06
C ILE A 171 -0.64 16.84 7.07
N HIS A 172 -1.44 17.55 7.86
CA HIS A 172 -0.94 18.47 8.89
C HIS A 172 -0.70 17.77 10.23
N ALA A 173 -1.38 16.64 10.47
CA ALA A 173 -1.13 15.81 11.64
C ALA A 173 0.30 15.25 11.63
N PRO A 174 0.90 14.98 12.81
CA PRO A 174 2.18 14.27 12.89
C PRO A 174 2.15 12.96 12.09
N LYS A 175 3.22 12.70 11.33
CA LYS A 175 3.24 11.58 10.38
C LYS A 175 4.47 10.69 10.48
N VAL A 176 4.19 9.39 10.46
CA VAL A 176 5.20 8.33 10.37
C VAL A 176 5.15 7.75 8.95
N LEU A 177 6.25 7.81 8.22
CA LEU A 177 6.40 7.14 6.95
C LEU A 177 6.86 5.70 7.19
N LEU A 178 6.10 4.72 6.70
CA LEU A 178 6.35 3.29 6.91
C LEU A 178 6.84 2.62 5.64
N TRP A 179 8.06 2.12 5.64
CA TRP A 179 8.55 1.12 4.71
C TRP A 179 8.23 -0.28 5.24
N LEU A 180 7.27 -0.98 4.65
CA LEU A 180 6.91 -2.36 5.00
C LEU A 180 7.13 -3.26 3.79
N SER A 181 8.20 -4.04 3.81
CA SER A 181 8.63 -4.83 2.65
C SER A 181 9.46 -6.04 3.05
N LYS A 182 9.54 -7.01 2.15
CA LYS A 182 10.49 -8.14 2.21
C LYS A 182 11.90 -7.76 1.75
N ARG A 183 12.05 -6.62 1.09
CA ARG A 183 13.33 -6.11 0.61
C ARG A 183 13.69 -4.77 1.28
N PRO A 184 14.99 -4.45 1.39
CA PRO A 184 15.41 -3.10 1.75
C PRO A 184 14.98 -2.08 0.67
N PRO A 185 14.98 -0.77 0.96
CA PRO A 185 14.73 0.26 -0.03
C PRO A 185 15.69 0.18 -1.21
N ARG A 186 16.97 -0.04 -0.94
CA ARG A 186 18.00 -0.12 -1.97
C ARG A 186 17.85 -1.34 -2.85
N TYR A 187 17.69 -1.11 -4.17
CA TYR A 187 17.76 -2.16 -5.18
C TYR A 187 18.17 -1.56 -6.54
N ALA A 188 18.75 -2.41 -7.40
CA ALA A 188 19.05 -2.04 -8.77
C ALA A 188 17.91 -2.48 -9.70
N ILE A 189 17.42 -1.56 -10.54
CA ILE A 189 16.45 -1.89 -11.59
C ILE A 189 17.15 -2.73 -12.66
N ASN A 190 16.59 -3.89 -12.95
CA ASN A 190 16.99 -4.71 -14.09
C ASN A 190 15.96 -4.55 -15.21
N ASP A 191 16.27 -3.74 -16.21
CA ASP A 191 15.39 -3.37 -17.31
C ASP A 191 15.16 -4.47 -18.38
N ARG A 192 15.84 -5.60 -18.25
CA ARG A 192 15.70 -6.73 -19.20
C ARG A 192 14.48 -7.60 -18.98
N LYS A 193 13.88 -7.55 -17.78
CA LYS A 193 12.74 -8.39 -17.40
C LYS A 193 11.72 -7.58 -16.62
N LEU A 194 10.44 -7.79 -16.89
CA LEU A 194 9.34 -7.14 -16.18
C LEU A 194 9.47 -7.23 -14.65
N HIS A 195 9.78 -8.43 -14.14
CA HIS A 195 10.02 -8.63 -12.71
C HIS A 195 11.23 -7.82 -12.19
N GLY A 196 12.27 -7.68 -12.99
CA GLY A 196 13.45 -6.88 -12.63
C GLY A 196 13.17 -5.39 -12.56
N ILE A 197 12.24 -4.89 -13.38
CA ILE A 197 11.79 -3.50 -13.34
C ILE A 197 10.88 -3.28 -12.13
N LEU A 198 9.82 -4.09 -11.99
CA LEU A 198 8.81 -3.92 -10.95
C LEU A 198 9.35 -4.23 -9.55
N ASN A 199 10.12 -5.31 -9.41
CA ASN A 199 10.61 -5.85 -8.15
C ASN A 199 9.48 -6.18 -7.13
N ALA A 200 9.85 -6.49 -5.89
CA ALA A 200 8.89 -6.69 -4.81
C ALA A 200 8.24 -5.37 -4.36
N HIS A 201 7.11 -5.47 -3.66
CA HIS A 201 6.43 -4.30 -3.09
C HIS A 201 7.36 -3.50 -2.13
N PRO A 202 7.32 -2.18 -2.17
CA PRO A 202 6.60 -1.29 -3.09
C PRO A 202 7.28 -1.22 -4.47
N GLN A 203 6.54 -1.62 -5.51
CA GLN A 203 7.07 -1.72 -6.87
C GLN A 203 7.54 -0.35 -7.38
N LEU A 204 8.67 -0.34 -8.10
CA LEU A 204 9.29 0.83 -8.72
C LEU A 204 9.80 1.90 -7.72
N VAL A 205 9.80 1.64 -6.42
CA VAL A 205 10.28 2.59 -5.40
C VAL A 205 11.60 2.10 -4.83
N ASP A 206 12.60 2.96 -4.76
CA ASP A 206 13.93 2.70 -4.22
C ASP A 206 14.32 3.65 -3.06
N ASP A 207 15.57 3.53 -2.61
CA ASP A 207 16.13 4.35 -1.54
C ASP A 207 16.22 5.84 -1.93
N VAL A 208 16.58 6.16 -3.17
CA VAL A 208 16.67 7.56 -3.65
C VAL A 208 15.30 8.25 -3.57
N MET A 209 14.24 7.54 -3.97
CA MET A 209 12.87 8.05 -3.86
C MET A 209 12.44 8.15 -2.39
N LEU A 210 12.76 7.14 -1.58
CA LEU A 210 12.44 7.16 -0.15
C LEU A 210 13.12 8.34 0.56
N ASP A 211 14.37 8.65 0.22
CA ASP A 211 15.11 9.78 0.81
C ASP A 211 14.46 11.13 0.49
N GLN A 212 13.89 11.29 -0.72
CA GLN A 212 13.10 12.48 -1.05
C GLN A 212 11.83 12.60 -0.20
N LEU A 213 11.21 11.48 0.18
CA LEU A 213 10.01 11.48 1.02
C LEU A 213 10.32 11.72 2.50
N ARG A 214 11.51 11.34 2.98
CA ARG A 214 11.93 11.50 4.40
C ARG A 214 11.79 12.94 4.89
N ALA A 215 12.11 13.92 4.05
CA ALA A 215 12.01 15.35 4.41
C ALA A 215 10.57 15.83 4.68
N HIS A 216 9.56 15.01 4.37
CA HIS A 216 8.15 15.34 4.51
C HIS A 216 7.41 14.49 5.55
N ALA A 217 8.16 13.75 6.40
CA ALA A 217 7.62 12.96 7.50
C ALA A 217 8.39 13.27 8.79
N ASP A 218 7.72 13.15 9.93
CA ASP A 218 8.35 13.42 11.23
C ASP A 218 9.25 12.26 11.68
N ILE A 219 8.82 11.02 11.36
CA ILE A 219 9.60 9.80 11.64
C ILE A 219 9.50 8.86 10.42
N VAL A 220 10.59 8.16 10.12
CA VAL A 220 10.59 7.05 9.14
C VAL A 220 10.85 5.75 9.86
N VAL A 221 9.98 4.77 9.64
CA VAL A 221 10.08 3.42 10.18
C VAL A 221 10.32 2.44 9.06
N GLU A 222 11.42 1.70 9.12
CA GLU A 222 11.73 0.63 8.17
C GLU A 222 11.47 -0.75 8.80
N CYS A 223 10.53 -1.48 8.20
CA CYS A 223 10.21 -2.86 8.52
C CYS A 223 10.57 -3.75 7.32
N VAL A 224 11.79 -4.24 7.31
CA VAL A 224 12.28 -5.21 6.32
C VAL A 224 12.29 -6.58 6.97
N SER A 225 11.44 -7.48 6.48
CA SER A 225 11.36 -8.86 6.97
C SER A 225 10.67 -9.76 5.94
N SER A 226 11.04 -11.01 5.93
CA SER A 226 10.35 -12.09 5.21
C SER A 226 9.89 -13.20 6.15
N THR A 227 9.96 -12.98 7.46
CA THR A 227 9.55 -13.96 8.49
C THR A 227 8.10 -14.37 8.27
N GLY A 228 7.81 -15.67 8.42
CA GLY A 228 6.47 -16.24 8.19
C GLY A 228 6.05 -16.31 6.72
N THR A 229 6.97 -16.13 5.76
CA THR A 229 6.67 -16.32 4.34
C THR A 229 7.48 -17.48 3.75
N PRO A 230 6.85 -18.34 2.90
CA PRO A 230 5.44 -18.30 2.47
C PRO A 230 4.49 -18.63 3.63
N GLN A 231 3.41 -17.86 3.74
CA GLN A 231 2.35 -18.11 4.73
C GLN A 231 1.39 -19.16 4.16
N ARG A 232 1.25 -20.30 4.84
CA ARG A 232 0.23 -21.30 4.52
C ARG A 232 -1.15 -20.77 4.91
N LEU A 233 -2.11 -20.86 4.00
CA LEU A 233 -3.48 -20.36 4.18
C LEU A 233 -4.46 -21.50 4.45
N TRP A 234 -5.15 -21.99 3.44
CA TRP A 234 -6.17 -23.03 3.49
C TRP A 234 -6.04 -23.98 2.30
N PRO A 235 -6.72 -25.13 2.31
CA PRO A 235 -6.71 -26.07 1.18
C PRO A 235 -7.10 -25.37 -0.13
N ALA A 236 -6.33 -25.61 -1.18
CA ALA A 236 -6.53 -24.93 -2.47
C ALA A 236 -7.75 -25.52 -3.18
N VAL A 237 -8.77 -24.67 -3.47
CA VAL A 237 -9.83 -24.96 -4.43
C VAL A 237 -9.44 -24.36 -5.79
N GLU A 238 -8.97 -23.11 -5.75
CA GLU A 238 -8.45 -22.39 -6.91
C GLU A 238 -7.31 -21.44 -6.50
N ARG A 239 -6.49 -21.02 -7.46
CA ARG A 239 -5.42 -20.07 -7.18
C ARG A 239 -5.97 -18.66 -7.08
N LEU A 240 -5.70 -17.97 -5.97
CA LEU A 240 -6.02 -16.56 -5.76
C LEU A 240 -4.86 -15.63 -6.19
N PRO A 241 -5.15 -14.39 -6.61
CA PRO A 241 -4.10 -13.42 -6.89
C PRO A 241 -3.16 -13.21 -5.70
N GLY A 242 -1.85 -13.32 -5.93
CA GLY A 242 -0.83 -13.18 -4.89
C GLY A 242 -0.57 -14.45 -4.07
N THR A 243 -1.17 -15.59 -4.48
CA THR A 243 -0.89 -16.89 -3.88
C THR A 243 -0.26 -17.86 -4.87
N VAL A 244 0.30 -18.94 -4.35
CA VAL A 244 0.72 -20.14 -5.09
C VAL A 244 0.04 -21.35 -4.47
N ILE A 245 0.02 -22.48 -5.19
CA ILE A 245 -0.43 -23.77 -4.66
C ILE A 245 0.80 -24.59 -4.32
N GLU A 246 0.92 -25.02 -3.07
CA GLU A 246 1.99 -25.86 -2.55
C GLU A 246 1.36 -27.03 -1.76
N ASP A 247 1.65 -28.25 -2.16
CA ASP A 247 1.15 -29.47 -1.51
C ASP A 247 -0.36 -29.48 -1.24
N GLY A 248 -1.14 -29.00 -2.22
CA GLY A 248 -2.62 -28.90 -2.10
C GLY A 248 -3.13 -27.74 -1.24
N TRP A 249 -2.26 -26.83 -0.81
CA TRP A 249 -2.61 -25.66 -0.01
C TRP A 249 -2.33 -24.36 -0.77
N LEU A 250 -3.16 -23.35 -0.52
CA LEU A 250 -2.81 -21.99 -0.90
C LEU A 250 -1.72 -21.46 0.03
N ALA A 251 -0.71 -20.84 -0.55
CA ALA A 251 0.37 -20.18 0.18
C ALA A 251 0.50 -18.72 -0.29
N ASN A 252 0.50 -17.80 0.66
CA ASN A 252 0.75 -16.40 0.42
C ASN A 252 2.26 -16.15 0.36
N ARG A 253 2.75 -15.79 -0.83
CA ARG A 253 4.15 -15.37 -1.04
C ARG A 253 4.29 -13.87 -1.27
N TYR A 254 3.20 -13.13 -1.37
CA TYR A 254 3.23 -11.74 -1.81
C TYR A 254 2.98 -10.74 -0.68
N TYR A 255 1.91 -10.93 0.08
CA TYR A 255 1.52 -10.00 1.14
C TYR A 255 2.33 -10.24 2.42
N PRO A 256 2.46 -9.23 3.31
CA PRO A 256 3.06 -9.43 4.62
C PRO A 256 2.40 -10.55 5.41
N SER A 257 3.21 -11.34 6.07
CA SER A 257 2.75 -12.39 6.99
C SER A 257 2.28 -11.79 8.33
N PRO A 258 1.59 -12.56 9.19
CA PRO A 258 1.24 -12.12 10.55
C PRO A 258 2.45 -11.63 11.35
N GLU A 259 3.61 -12.29 11.23
CA GLU A 259 4.85 -11.91 11.91
C GLU A 259 5.40 -10.56 11.42
N MET A 260 5.27 -10.28 10.13
CA MET A 260 5.65 -8.98 9.57
C MET A 260 4.70 -7.87 10.06
N HIS A 261 3.41 -8.16 10.22
CA HIS A 261 2.45 -7.23 10.80
C HIS A 261 2.76 -6.95 12.28
N GLU A 262 3.12 -7.98 13.05
CA GLU A 262 3.51 -7.83 14.45
C GLU A 262 4.77 -6.97 14.61
N LEU A 263 5.80 -7.21 13.79
CA LEU A 263 7.01 -6.39 13.74
C LEU A 263 6.69 -4.92 13.41
N ALA A 264 5.84 -4.69 12.40
CA ALA A 264 5.44 -3.34 12.01
C ALA A 264 4.69 -2.63 13.15
N ALA A 265 3.74 -3.31 13.80
CA ALA A 265 2.98 -2.75 14.92
C ALA A 265 3.88 -2.40 16.11
N ALA A 266 4.87 -3.22 16.43
CA ALA A 266 5.81 -2.96 17.52
C ALA A 266 6.62 -1.68 17.25
N LYS A 267 7.26 -1.57 16.08
CA LYS A 267 8.06 -0.39 15.70
C LYS A 267 7.21 0.88 15.58
N LEU A 268 6.00 0.76 15.01
CA LEU A 268 5.08 1.88 14.86
C LEU A 268 4.55 2.38 16.22
N ALA A 269 4.30 1.48 17.18
CA ALA A 269 3.85 1.88 18.51
C ALA A 269 4.91 2.75 19.22
N GLU A 270 6.19 2.44 19.08
CA GLU A 270 7.29 3.24 19.59
C GLU A 270 7.34 4.62 18.92
N ALA A 271 7.34 4.66 17.58
CA ALA A 271 7.35 5.89 16.80
C ALA A 271 6.13 6.79 17.11
N CYS A 272 4.91 6.21 17.14
CA CYS A 272 3.69 6.95 17.44
C CYS A 272 3.70 7.52 18.87
N ARG A 273 4.16 6.76 19.87
CA ARG A 273 4.28 7.31 21.24
C ARG A 273 5.23 8.50 21.29
N SER A 274 6.37 8.43 20.60
CA SER A 274 7.34 9.53 20.52
C SER A 274 6.71 10.80 19.97
N ILE A 275 6.04 10.75 18.82
CA ILE A 275 5.45 11.95 18.21
C ILE A 275 4.22 12.46 18.99
N LEU A 276 3.41 11.58 19.58
CA LEU A 276 2.23 11.96 20.37
C LEU A 276 2.62 12.62 21.71
N SER A 277 3.79 12.29 22.27
CA SER A 277 4.31 12.94 23.48
C SER A 277 4.92 14.31 23.21
N SER A 278 5.45 14.55 22.01
CA SER A 278 6.06 15.83 21.61
C SER A 278 5.04 16.91 21.22
N THR A 279 3.76 16.53 21.08
CA THR A 279 2.68 17.43 20.67
C THR A 279 1.83 17.96 21.86
N ARG A 280 2.29 17.71 23.09
CA ARG A 280 1.65 18.21 24.32
C ARG A 280 2.27 19.57 24.77
#